data_d0c1571dc787b1893e46ae0d2faa44ee
#
_entry.id   d0c1571dc787b1893e46ae0d2faa44ee
#
_cell.length_a   1.000
_cell.length_b   1.000
_cell.length_c   1.000
_cell.angle_alpha   90.00
_cell.angle_beta   90.00
_cell.angle_gamma   90.00
#
_symmetry.space_group_name_H-M   'P 1'
#
loop_
_entity.id
_entity.type
_entity.pdbx_description
1 polymer ?
#
loop_
_entity_poly.entity_id
_entity_poly.type
_entity_poly.pdbx_seq_one_letter_code
_entity_poly.pdbx_strand_id
1 'polypeptide(L)'
;NTITFGIGPAGTGKTFLAVALAAFYLKNRNVDKIILTRPAVEAGERLGFLPGELQDKVDPYLRPLYDALHEMFGIEQVQRFMERGTIEVAPLAYMRGRTLENAFVILDEAQNTTAEQMKMFLTRLGNNSKMVVNGDKTQIDLPPRVTSGLFEAEKVLKRVSGIHMVYFTDQDVVR
;
A
#
# COMPACT_ATOMS: atom_id res chain seq x y z
N ASN A 1 -0.28 8.88 15.07
CA ASN A 1 0.35 9.25 13.79
C ASN A 1 -0.64 9.06 12.66
N THR A 2 -0.68 10.01 11.73
CA THR A 2 -1.59 9.98 10.60
C THR A 2 -1.01 9.18 9.42
N ILE A 3 0.30 9.28 9.23
CA ILE A 3 1.04 8.55 8.19
C ILE A 3 2.20 7.82 8.84
N THR A 4 2.34 6.53 8.56
CA THR A 4 3.45 5.70 9.04
C THR A 4 4.12 5.03 7.85
N PHE A 5 5.43 5.18 7.76
CA PHE A 5 6.28 4.48 6.80
C PHE A 5 6.89 3.25 7.45
N GLY A 6 6.73 2.10 6.83
CA GLY A 6 7.39 0.85 7.20
C GLY A 6 8.46 0.51 6.18
N ILE A 7 9.71 0.69 6.51
CA ILE A 7 10.83 0.53 5.59
C ILE A 7 11.74 -0.60 6.06
N GLY A 8 11.99 -1.56 5.20
CA GLY A 8 12.87 -2.68 5.51
C GLY A 8 12.77 -3.81 4.53
N PRO A 9 13.60 -4.86 4.73
CA PRO A 9 13.69 -5.96 3.79
C PRO A 9 12.39 -6.76 3.68
N ALA A 10 12.25 -7.48 2.58
CA ALA A 10 11.17 -8.43 2.37
C ALA A 10 11.18 -9.52 3.46
N GLY A 11 9.99 -10.06 3.77
CA GLY A 11 9.87 -11.13 4.76
C GLY A 11 9.83 -10.68 6.22
N THR A 12 9.78 -9.37 6.48
CA THR A 12 9.62 -8.83 7.85
C THR A 12 8.17 -8.74 8.31
N GLY A 13 7.22 -9.12 7.44
CA GLY A 13 5.80 -9.10 7.76
C GLY A 13 5.16 -7.71 7.69
N LYS A 14 5.76 -6.76 7.00
CA LYS A 14 5.23 -5.39 6.90
C LYS A 14 3.80 -5.33 6.40
N THR A 15 3.50 -6.04 5.31
CA THR A 15 2.16 -6.06 4.71
C THR A 15 1.16 -6.67 5.67
N PHE A 16 1.48 -7.81 6.25
CA PHE A 16 0.60 -8.49 7.20
C PHE A 16 0.33 -7.65 8.45
N LEU A 17 1.37 -7.03 9.01
CA LEU A 17 1.23 -6.15 10.16
C LEU A 17 0.34 -4.93 9.87
N ALA A 18 0.50 -4.34 8.68
CA ALA A 18 -0.34 -3.22 8.27
C ALA A 18 -1.81 -3.65 8.12
N VAL A 19 -2.06 -4.81 7.52
CA VAL A 19 -3.42 -5.36 7.39
C VAL A 19 -4.01 -5.69 8.76
N ALA A 20 -3.22 -6.26 9.68
CA ALA A 20 -3.67 -6.55 11.03
C ALA A 20 -4.08 -5.27 11.79
N LEU A 21 -3.28 -4.21 11.64
CA LEU A 21 -3.59 -2.92 12.25
C LEU A 21 -4.85 -2.31 11.64
N ALA A 22 -4.99 -2.39 10.31
CA ALA A 22 -6.20 -1.92 9.63
C ALA A 22 -7.44 -2.69 10.10
N ALA A 23 -7.34 -4.00 10.28
CA ALA A 23 -8.41 -4.83 10.80
C ALA A 23 -8.84 -4.40 12.20
N PHE A 24 -7.88 -4.08 13.06
CA PHE A 24 -8.14 -3.56 14.40
C PHE A 24 -8.91 -2.24 14.36
N TYR A 25 -8.49 -1.29 13.51
CA TYR A 25 -9.18 -0.01 13.35
C TYR A 25 -10.60 -0.18 12.79
N LEU A 26 -10.77 -1.10 11.85
CA LEU A 26 -12.10 -1.39 11.29
C LEU A 26 -13.02 -2.02 12.34
N LYS A 27 -12.53 -3.01 13.07
CA LYS A 27 -13.29 -3.71 14.10
C LYS A 27 -13.76 -2.77 15.21
N ASN A 28 -12.92 -1.83 15.61
CA ASN A 28 -13.23 -0.84 16.64
C ASN A 28 -13.98 0.38 16.10
N ARG A 29 -14.39 0.36 14.85
CA ARG A 29 -15.13 1.44 14.17
C ARG A 29 -14.39 2.79 14.17
N ASN A 30 -13.07 2.76 14.23
CA ASN A 30 -12.25 3.95 14.08
C ASN A 30 -12.17 4.41 12.64
N VAL A 31 -12.34 3.50 11.69
CA VAL A 31 -12.46 3.76 10.26
C VAL A 31 -13.62 2.94 9.71
N ASP A 32 -14.14 3.35 8.54
CA ASP A 32 -15.25 2.68 7.88
C ASP A 32 -14.79 1.70 6.81
N LYS A 33 -13.56 1.85 6.33
CA LYS A 33 -13.04 1.03 5.24
C LYS A 33 -11.53 0.88 5.26
N ILE A 34 -11.08 -0.14 4.56
CA ILE A 34 -9.67 -0.43 4.31
C ILE A 34 -9.42 -0.35 2.81
N ILE A 35 -8.39 0.38 2.41
CA ILE A 35 -7.97 0.50 1.02
C ILE A 35 -6.53 0.01 0.91
N LEU A 36 -6.30 -1.00 0.08
CA LEU A 36 -4.97 -1.51 -0.22
C LEU A 36 -4.61 -1.20 -1.66
N THR A 37 -3.42 -0.68 -1.85
CA THR A 37 -2.94 -0.32 -3.18
C THR A 37 -1.46 -0.65 -3.35
N ARG A 38 -1.08 -0.90 -4.59
CA ARG A 38 0.30 -1.07 -5.05
C ARG A 38 0.53 -0.27 -6.32
N PRO A 39 1.75 0.26 -6.53
CA PRO A 39 2.11 0.75 -7.84
C PRO A 39 2.20 -0.43 -8.81
N ALA A 40 1.60 -0.30 -10.00
CA ALA A 40 1.74 -1.29 -11.05
C ALA A 40 3.10 -1.09 -11.74
N VAL A 41 4.07 -1.89 -11.36
CA VAL A 41 5.38 -1.91 -12.00
C VAL A 41 5.47 -3.12 -12.91
N GLU A 42 5.80 -2.85 -14.16
CA GLU A 42 5.95 -3.86 -15.18
C GLU A 42 7.43 -4.22 -15.28
N ALA A 43 7.80 -5.43 -14.88
CA ALA A 43 9.14 -5.94 -15.12
C ALA A 43 9.33 -6.21 -16.62
N GLY A 44 9.61 -5.14 -17.39
CA GLY A 44 9.90 -5.22 -18.80
C GLY A 44 8.68 -5.31 -19.75
N GLU A 45 7.47 -5.39 -19.24
CA GLU A 45 6.25 -5.45 -20.05
C GLU A 45 5.30 -4.31 -19.67
N ARG A 46 4.69 -3.67 -20.67
CA ARG A 46 3.68 -2.66 -20.44
C ARG A 46 2.32 -3.34 -20.23
N LEU A 47 1.52 -2.86 -19.25
CA LEU A 47 0.18 -3.39 -18.98
C LEU A 47 -0.68 -3.49 -20.24
N GLY A 48 -0.51 -2.57 -21.20
CA GLY A 48 -1.23 -2.56 -22.47
C GLY A 48 -0.97 -3.77 -23.38
N PHE A 49 0.11 -4.50 -23.19
CA PHE A 49 0.46 -5.65 -24.02
C PHE A 49 -0.02 -6.99 -23.45
N LEU A 50 -0.53 -7.01 -22.22
CA LEU A 50 -1.09 -8.22 -21.64
C LEU A 50 -2.51 -8.44 -22.16
N PRO A 51 -2.91 -9.69 -22.48
CA PRO A 51 -4.29 -9.98 -22.87
C PRO A 51 -5.24 -9.81 -21.69
N GLY A 52 -6.48 -9.44 -21.98
CA GLY A 52 -7.53 -9.28 -20.98
C GLY A 52 -7.85 -7.83 -20.65
N GLU A 53 -8.86 -7.63 -19.81
CA GLU A 53 -9.24 -6.32 -19.31
C GLU A 53 -8.19 -5.79 -18.31
N LEU A 54 -8.21 -4.49 -18.05
CA LEU A 54 -7.23 -3.85 -17.15
C LEU A 54 -7.19 -4.52 -15.77
N GLN A 55 -8.34 -4.88 -15.24
CA GLN A 55 -8.43 -5.54 -13.93
C GLN A 55 -7.72 -6.90 -13.94
N ASP A 56 -7.92 -7.69 -14.97
CA ASP A 56 -7.26 -8.98 -15.11
C ASP A 56 -5.74 -8.85 -15.25
N LYS A 57 -5.30 -7.76 -15.90
CA LYS A 57 -3.87 -7.48 -16.10
C LYS A 57 -3.15 -7.08 -14.82
N VAL A 58 -3.83 -6.46 -13.86
CA VAL A 58 -3.23 -6.00 -12.61
C VAL A 58 -3.39 -7.00 -11.46
N ASP A 59 -4.29 -7.97 -11.59
CA ASP A 59 -4.54 -8.98 -10.55
C ASP A 59 -3.26 -9.67 -10.02
N PRO A 60 -2.30 -10.09 -10.86
CA PRO A 60 -1.07 -10.69 -10.36
C PRO A 60 -0.26 -9.78 -9.43
N TYR A 61 -0.29 -8.48 -9.66
CA TYR A 61 0.40 -7.50 -8.81
C TYR A 61 -0.28 -7.32 -7.47
N LEU A 62 -1.60 -7.52 -7.43
CA LEU A 62 -2.41 -7.31 -6.25
C LEU A 62 -2.60 -8.58 -5.41
N ARG A 63 -2.27 -9.74 -5.97
CA ARG A 63 -2.48 -11.03 -5.31
C ARG A 63 -1.91 -11.11 -3.88
N PRO A 64 -0.68 -10.65 -3.61
CA PRO A 64 -0.17 -10.67 -2.24
C PRO A 64 -1.01 -9.87 -1.24
N LEU A 65 -1.70 -8.82 -1.70
CA LEU A 65 -2.61 -8.06 -0.86
C LEU A 65 -3.86 -8.86 -0.53
N TYR A 66 -4.42 -9.57 -1.51
CA TYR A 66 -5.54 -10.49 -1.29
C TYR A 66 -5.16 -11.61 -0.33
N ASP A 67 -3.96 -12.17 -0.49
CA ASP A 67 -3.47 -13.25 0.38
C ASP A 67 -3.40 -12.79 1.84
N ALA A 68 -2.89 -11.59 2.08
CA ALA A 68 -2.83 -11.01 3.42
C ALA A 68 -4.22 -10.79 4.02
N LEU A 69 -5.16 -10.30 3.21
CA LEU A 69 -6.55 -10.13 3.64
C LEU A 69 -7.22 -11.46 3.96
N HIS A 70 -7.04 -12.46 3.11
CA HIS A 70 -7.61 -13.79 3.31
C HIS A 70 -7.06 -14.47 4.57
N GLU A 71 -5.79 -14.29 4.85
CA GLU A 71 -5.17 -14.80 6.07
C GLU A 71 -5.73 -14.11 7.31
N MET A 72 -6.02 -12.82 7.23
CA MET A 72 -6.53 -12.04 8.35
C MET A 72 -8.03 -12.27 8.61
N PHE A 73 -8.85 -12.28 7.57
CA PHE A 73 -10.32 -12.27 7.69
C PHE A 73 -11.00 -13.55 7.21
N GLY A 74 -10.30 -14.39 6.45
CA GLY A 74 -10.90 -15.52 5.72
C GLY A 74 -11.55 -15.08 4.40
N ILE A 75 -11.65 -16.03 3.46
CA ILE A 75 -12.08 -15.76 2.08
C ILE A 75 -13.51 -15.21 2.05
N GLU A 76 -14.44 -15.81 2.79
CA GLU A 76 -15.85 -15.39 2.78
C GLU A 76 -16.05 -13.98 3.34
N GLN A 77 -15.35 -13.65 4.40
CA GLN A 77 -15.45 -12.32 5.02
C GLN A 77 -14.87 -11.24 4.10
N VAL A 78 -13.74 -11.51 3.46
CA VAL A 78 -13.13 -10.59 2.49
C VAL A 78 -14.10 -10.34 1.33
N GLN A 79 -14.71 -11.38 0.80
CA GLN A 79 -15.69 -11.26 -0.28
C GLN A 79 -16.85 -10.35 0.12
N ARG A 80 -17.42 -10.56 1.31
CA ARG A 80 -18.51 -9.71 1.82
C ARG A 80 -18.09 -8.25 1.98
N PHE A 81 -16.91 -8.02 2.52
CA PHE A 81 -16.38 -6.67 2.69
C PHE A 81 -16.13 -5.98 1.36
N MET A 82 -15.64 -6.70 0.36
CA MET A 82 -15.42 -6.14 -0.98
C MET A 82 -16.74 -5.81 -1.67
N GLU A 83 -17.74 -6.67 -1.56
CA GLU A 83 -19.08 -6.42 -2.11
C GLU A 83 -19.74 -5.18 -1.50
N ARG A 84 -19.51 -4.92 -0.23
CA ARG A 84 -20.03 -3.75 0.49
C ARG A 84 -19.19 -2.48 0.32
N GLY A 85 -18.03 -2.57 -0.34
CA GLY A 85 -17.09 -1.47 -0.41
C GLY A 85 -16.34 -1.17 0.89
N THR A 86 -16.41 -2.06 1.88
CA THR A 86 -15.66 -1.94 3.14
C THR A 86 -14.18 -2.22 2.94
N ILE A 87 -13.83 -3.10 2.02
CA ILE A 87 -12.45 -3.34 1.57
C ILE A 87 -12.36 -3.06 0.08
N GLU A 88 -11.35 -2.31 -0.31
CA GLU A 88 -11.01 -2.04 -1.71
C GLU A 88 -9.55 -2.42 -1.95
N VAL A 89 -9.28 -3.15 -3.02
CA VAL A 89 -7.93 -3.45 -3.49
C VAL A 89 -7.82 -2.96 -4.93
N ALA A 90 -6.93 -2.02 -5.17
CA ALA A 90 -6.82 -1.38 -6.48
C ALA A 90 -5.39 -0.89 -6.76
N PRO A 91 -5.02 -0.75 -8.04
CA PRO A 91 -3.76 -0.12 -8.41
C PRO A 91 -3.68 1.32 -7.93
N LEU A 92 -2.46 1.79 -7.66
CA LEU A 92 -2.21 3.15 -7.17
C LEU A 92 -2.83 4.22 -8.07
N ALA A 93 -2.80 4.04 -9.38
CA ALA A 93 -3.37 5.00 -10.34
C ALA A 93 -4.85 5.29 -10.11
N TYR A 94 -5.60 4.35 -9.51
CA TYR A 94 -7.03 4.50 -9.22
C TYR A 94 -7.30 5.47 -8.06
N MET A 95 -6.28 5.85 -7.33
CA MET A 95 -6.41 6.81 -6.21
C MET A 95 -6.42 8.26 -6.67
N ARG A 96 -5.99 8.53 -7.90
CA ARG A 96 -5.89 9.90 -8.43
C ARG A 96 -7.24 10.62 -8.37
N GLY A 97 -7.23 11.87 -7.89
CA GLY A 97 -8.41 12.71 -7.82
C GLY A 97 -9.38 12.40 -6.70
N ARG A 98 -9.10 11.40 -5.89
CA ARG A 98 -9.95 11.00 -4.76
C ARG A 98 -9.52 11.69 -3.47
N THR A 99 -10.47 11.85 -2.55
CA THR A 99 -10.19 12.16 -1.13
C THR A 99 -10.61 10.95 -0.32
N LEU A 100 -9.66 10.37 0.41
CA LEU A 100 -9.88 9.14 1.16
C LEU A 100 -10.20 9.48 2.60
N GLU A 101 -11.47 9.35 2.98
CA GLU A 101 -11.99 9.73 4.28
C GLU A 101 -12.44 8.49 5.07
N ASN A 102 -12.29 8.54 6.38
CA ASN A 102 -12.69 7.48 7.30
C ASN A 102 -12.12 6.12 6.88
N ALA A 103 -10.89 6.13 6.40
CA ALA A 103 -10.26 4.97 5.78
C ALA A 103 -8.89 4.68 6.41
N PHE A 104 -8.56 3.40 6.47
CA PHE A 104 -7.20 2.94 6.69
C PHE A 104 -6.61 2.55 5.33
N VAL A 105 -5.61 3.28 4.88
CA VAL A 105 -5.06 3.15 3.52
C VAL A 105 -3.64 2.60 3.59
N ILE A 106 -3.38 1.54 2.84
CA ILE A 106 -2.07 0.89 2.80
C ILE A 106 -1.53 0.98 1.37
N LEU A 107 -0.36 1.61 1.22
CA LEU A 107 0.44 1.56 -0.01
C LEU A 107 1.57 0.55 0.22
N ASP A 108 1.52 -0.54 -0.51
CA ASP A 108 2.54 -1.58 -0.47
C ASP A 108 3.51 -1.44 -1.66
N GLU A 109 4.72 -1.95 -1.52
CA GLU A 109 5.77 -1.85 -2.55
C GLU A 109 6.09 -0.40 -2.96
N ALA A 110 6.09 0.50 -1.99
CA ALA A 110 6.21 1.94 -2.20
C ALA A 110 7.55 2.37 -2.81
N GLN A 111 8.61 1.55 -2.72
CA GLN A 111 9.88 1.80 -3.38
C GLN A 111 9.75 1.89 -4.92
N ASN A 112 8.68 1.31 -5.46
CA ASN A 112 8.39 1.28 -6.89
C ASN A 112 7.48 2.44 -7.35
N THR A 113 7.29 3.45 -6.52
CA THR A 113 6.62 4.69 -6.92
C THR A 113 7.65 5.70 -7.44
N THR A 114 7.23 6.54 -8.38
CA THR A 114 7.95 7.79 -8.68
C THR A 114 7.66 8.82 -7.59
N ALA A 115 8.46 9.89 -7.53
CA ALA A 115 8.19 11.01 -6.61
C ALA A 115 6.81 11.62 -6.84
N GLU A 116 6.39 11.74 -8.10
CA GLU A 116 5.06 12.26 -8.47
C GLU A 116 3.94 11.34 -7.98
N GLN A 117 4.08 10.02 -8.16
CA GLN A 117 3.10 9.04 -7.68
C GLN A 117 2.99 9.06 -6.15
N MET A 118 4.11 9.14 -5.44
CA MET A 118 4.11 9.23 -3.99
C MET A 118 3.42 10.50 -3.50
N LYS A 119 3.71 11.63 -4.10
CA LYS A 119 3.05 12.90 -3.79
C LYS A 119 1.56 12.81 -4.06
N MET A 120 1.18 12.26 -5.21
CA MET A 120 -0.22 12.05 -5.55
C MET A 120 -0.91 11.22 -4.47
N PHE A 121 -0.31 10.10 -4.05
CA PHE A 121 -0.90 9.23 -3.03
C PHE A 121 -1.06 9.93 -1.68
N LEU A 122 0.00 10.56 -1.18
CA LEU A 122 -0.01 11.20 0.15
C LEU A 122 -1.04 12.33 0.23
N THR A 123 -1.30 13.01 -0.88
CA THR A 123 -2.29 14.10 -0.94
C THR A 123 -3.74 13.61 -1.02
N ARG A 124 -3.98 12.29 -1.06
CA ARG A 124 -5.33 11.69 -0.98
C ARG A 124 -5.87 11.62 0.44
N LEU A 125 -5.02 11.81 1.44
CA LEU A 125 -5.41 11.70 2.85
C LEU A 125 -6.52 12.71 3.18
N GLY A 126 -7.67 12.18 3.58
CA GLY A 126 -8.82 12.95 4.03
C GLY A 126 -9.02 12.87 5.53
N ASN A 127 -10.18 13.34 5.99
CA ASN A 127 -10.51 13.37 7.40
C ASN A 127 -10.63 11.96 8.00
N ASN A 128 -10.18 11.82 9.22
CA ASN A 128 -10.26 10.58 9.99
C ASN A 128 -9.68 9.37 9.25
N SER A 129 -8.57 9.58 8.54
CA SER A 129 -7.90 8.53 7.80
C SER A 129 -6.47 8.33 8.29
N LYS A 130 -5.99 7.11 8.11
CA LYS A 130 -4.62 6.71 8.39
C LYS A 130 -4.00 6.12 7.14
N MET A 131 -2.73 6.41 6.92
CA MET A 131 -1.96 5.83 5.83
C MET A 131 -0.77 5.06 6.38
N VAL A 132 -0.54 3.88 5.82
CA VAL A 132 0.68 3.11 6.02
C VAL A 132 1.35 2.94 4.66
N VAL A 133 2.62 3.29 4.59
CA VAL A 133 3.43 3.21 3.38
C VAL A 133 4.56 2.23 3.64
N ASN A 134 4.50 1.07 3.00
CA ASN A 134 5.49 0.01 3.16
C ASN A 134 6.40 -0.11 1.95
N GLY A 135 7.69 -0.27 2.18
CA GLY A 135 8.63 -0.47 1.09
C GLY A 135 9.94 -1.11 1.50
N ASP A 136 10.62 -1.64 0.50
CA ASP A 136 11.95 -2.22 0.59
C ASP A 136 12.87 -1.48 -0.38
N LYS A 137 13.82 -0.73 0.15
CA LYS A 137 14.75 0.09 -0.65
C LYS A 137 15.70 -0.74 -1.52
N THR A 138 15.82 -2.04 -1.25
CA THR A 138 16.72 -2.94 -1.98
C THR A 138 16.08 -3.59 -3.19
N GLN A 139 14.74 -3.52 -3.33
CA GLN A 139 13.97 -4.19 -4.39
C GLN A 139 13.26 -3.20 -5.32
N ILE A 140 14.05 -2.31 -5.93
CA ILE A 140 13.53 -1.28 -6.82
C ILE A 140 13.48 -1.81 -8.24
N ASP A 141 12.26 -1.87 -8.81
CA ASP A 141 11.99 -2.32 -10.19
C ASP A 141 11.69 -1.16 -11.14
N LEU A 142 12.01 0.06 -10.74
CA LEU A 142 11.86 1.26 -11.58
C LEU A 142 12.94 1.30 -12.68
N PRO A 143 12.67 2.01 -13.81
CA PRO A 143 13.70 2.25 -14.80
C PRO A 143 14.95 2.91 -14.20
N PRO A 144 16.16 2.63 -14.75
CA PRO A 144 17.43 3.03 -14.10
C PRO A 144 17.61 4.51 -13.79
N ARG A 145 16.90 5.39 -14.48
CA ARG A 145 17.01 6.85 -14.31
C ARG A 145 15.89 7.46 -13.47
N VAL A 146 14.99 6.63 -12.96
CA VAL A 146 13.84 7.11 -12.19
C VAL A 146 14.14 6.94 -10.71
N THR A 147 14.08 8.05 -9.98
CA THR A 147 14.27 8.05 -8.52
C THR A 147 13.02 7.52 -7.83
N SER A 148 13.22 6.63 -6.86
CA SER A 148 12.12 6.10 -6.06
C SER A 148 11.47 7.20 -5.20
N GLY A 149 10.14 7.28 -5.27
CA GLY A 149 9.35 8.19 -4.45
C GLY A 149 9.47 7.92 -2.95
N LEU A 150 9.79 6.69 -2.57
CA LEU A 150 10.02 6.33 -1.18
C LEU A 150 11.26 7.04 -0.61
N PHE A 151 12.34 7.14 -1.38
CA PHE A 151 13.54 7.85 -0.94
C PHE A 151 13.30 9.35 -0.77
N GLU A 152 12.60 9.95 -1.73
CA GLU A 152 12.23 11.37 -1.64
C GLU A 152 11.32 11.64 -0.44
N ALA A 153 10.31 10.82 -0.25
CA ALA A 153 9.38 10.97 0.87
C ALA A 153 10.08 10.83 2.21
N GLU A 154 10.93 9.83 2.37
CA GLU A 154 11.72 9.66 3.60
C GLU A 154 12.55 10.88 3.90
N LYS A 155 13.28 11.39 2.91
CA LYS A 155 14.14 12.56 3.06
C LYS A 155 13.36 13.80 3.48
N VAL A 156 12.23 14.06 2.85
CA VAL A 156 11.44 15.28 3.05
C VAL A 156 10.60 15.20 4.32
N LEU A 157 10.06 14.04 4.65
CA LEU A 157 9.03 13.87 5.68
C LEU A 157 9.55 13.34 7.01
N LYS A 158 10.80 12.94 7.11
CA LYS A 158 11.36 12.27 8.28
C LYS A 158 11.18 13.04 9.59
N ARG A 159 11.11 14.37 9.54
CA ARG A 159 10.99 15.24 10.71
C ARG A 159 9.64 15.95 10.83
N VAL A 160 8.67 15.58 9.98
CA VAL A 160 7.36 16.22 9.98
C VAL A 160 6.50 15.61 11.09
N SER A 161 5.85 16.46 11.89
CA SER A 161 4.92 16.04 12.92
C SER A 161 3.73 15.28 12.33
N GLY A 162 3.32 14.20 12.98
CA GLY A 162 2.23 13.34 12.50
C GLY A 162 2.66 12.26 11.52
N ILE A 163 3.91 12.28 11.08
CA ILE A 163 4.50 11.27 10.21
C ILE A 163 5.55 10.49 10.99
N HIS A 164 5.49 9.17 10.93
CA HIS A 164 6.39 8.29 11.67
C HIS A 164 7.10 7.32 10.73
N MET A 165 8.40 7.14 10.95
CA MET A 165 9.23 6.19 10.20
C MET A 165 9.55 4.99 11.09
N VAL A 166 9.18 3.79 10.64
CA VAL A 166 9.52 2.53 11.29
C VAL A 166 10.48 1.77 10.38
N TYR A 167 11.61 1.39 10.92
CA TYR A 167 12.64 0.66 10.17
C TYR A 167 12.71 -0.78 10.65
N PHE A 168 12.56 -1.69 9.70
CA PHE A 168 12.77 -3.13 9.91
C PHE A 168 14.17 -3.51 9.44
N THR A 169 14.76 -4.49 10.10
CA THR A 169 16.09 -4.98 9.78
C THR A 169 16.06 -6.46 9.42
N ASP A 170 17.19 -7.00 9.00
CA ASP A 170 17.32 -8.44 8.71
C ASP A 170 16.96 -9.32 9.91
N GLN A 171 17.06 -8.78 11.12
CA GLN A 171 16.68 -9.48 12.35
C GLN A 171 15.16 -9.64 12.49
N ASP A 172 14.38 -8.83 11.80
CA ASP A 172 12.92 -8.87 11.82
C ASP A 172 12.34 -9.84 10.78
N VAL A 173 13.20 -10.45 9.96
CA VAL A 173 12.75 -11.39 8.92
C VAL A 173 12.20 -12.67 9.57
N VAL A 174 10.96 -12.99 9.26
CA VAL A 174 10.27 -14.19 9.71
C VAL A 174 10.39 -15.26 8.62
N ARG A 175 10.90 -16.43 8.97
CA ARG A 175 11.06 -17.58 8.06
C ARG A 175 9.90 -18.55 8.23
#